data_ea14ea59c2cdcf1da64bfd29d6cbfb72
#
_entry.id   ea14ea59c2cdcf1da64bfd29d6cbfb72
#
_cell.length_a   1.000
_cell.length_b   1.000
_cell.length_c   1.000
_cell.angle_alpha   90.00
_cell.angle_beta   90.00
_cell.angle_gamma   90.00
#
_symmetry.space_group_name_H-M   'P 1'
#
loop_
_entity.id
_entity.type
_entity.pdbx_description
1 polymer ?
#
loop_
_entity_poly.entity_id
_entity_poly.type
_entity_poly.pdbx_seq_one_letter_code
_entity_poly.pdbx_strand_id
1 'polypeptide(L)'
;MTDLSQPALPGTLPDKRQVAASFSRAAGSYDSVAALQREVGTLLLGQLPADLQPSRWLDLGSGTGHFSRALAQRFVAAGGVAVDIAEGMLRHAREAHGGALYHVAGDAERLPLSDGCVDLVFSSLAVPWCSQFASVLSEAQRAL
;
A
#
# COMPACT_ATOMS: atom_id res chain seq x y z
N MET A 1 -23.05 1.22 -11.08
CA MET A 1 -23.22 -0.04 -10.34
C MET A 1 -22.01 -0.90 -10.66
N THR A 2 -20.95 -0.76 -9.88
CA THR A 2 -19.69 -1.49 -10.09
C THR A 2 -19.81 -2.82 -9.36
N ASP A 3 -19.93 -3.89 -10.12
CA ASP A 3 -19.94 -5.25 -9.61
C ASP A 3 -18.57 -5.60 -9.04
N LEU A 4 -18.41 -5.46 -7.74
CA LEU A 4 -17.26 -5.97 -6.98
C LEU A 4 -17.49 -7.43 -6.53
N SER A 5 -18.55 -8.07 -7.00
CA SER A 5 -19.03 -9.36 -6.53
C SER A 5 -18.88 -10.46 -7.58
N GLN A 6 -17.64 -10.84 -7.89
CA GLN A 6 -17.40 -12.25 -8.16
C GLN A 6 -16.34 -12.73 -7.19
N PRO A 7 -16.71 -13.50 -6.16
CA PRO A 7 -15.72 -14.22 -5.39
C PRO A 7 -14.98 -15.15 -6.34
N ALA A 8 -13.65 -15.05 -6.34
CA ALA A 8 -12.82 -16.01 -7.03
C ALA A 8 -13.28 -17.43 -6.62
N LEU A 9 -13.41 -18.33 -7.58
CA LEU A 9 -13.70 -19.74 -7.31
C LEU A 9 -12.71 -20.26 -6.28
N PRO A 10 -13.14 -21.04 -5.27
CA PRO A 10 -12.25 -21.58 -4.27
C PRO A 10 -11.12 -22.36 -4.97
N GLY A 11 -9.88 -21.87 -4.80
CA GLY A 11 -8.66 -22.48 -5.35
C GLY A 11 -7.97 -21.74 -6.50
N THR A 12 -8.54 -20.65 -7.02
CA THR A 12 -7.85 -19.79 -8.00
C THR A 12 -7.13 -18.63 -7.30
N LEU A 13 -5.83 -18.50 -7.58
CA LEU A 13 -5.06 -17.34 -7.13
C LEU A 13 -5.59 -16.06 -7.80
N PRO A 14 -5.59 -14.90 -7.11
CA PRO A 14 -6.01 -13.64 -7.73
C PRO A 14 -5.15 -13.32 -8.96
N ASP A 15 -5.78 -12.95 -10.07
CA ASP A 15 -5.07 -12.40 -11.22
C ASP A 15 -4.62 -10.96 -10.90
N LYS A 16 -3.33 -10.77 -10.72
CA LYS A 16 -2.72 -9.48 -10.36
C LYS A 16 -3.06 -8.36 -11.35
N ARG A 17 -3.20 -8.67 -12.64
CA ARG A 17 -3.57 -7.68 -13.66
C ARG A 17 -5.01 -7.23 -13.47
N GLN A 18 -5.91 -8.15 -13.17
CA GLN A 18 -7.31 -7.83 -12.90
C GLN A 18 -7.45 -7.05 -11.60
N VAL A 19 -6.72 -7.43 -10.56
CA VAL A 19 -6.66 -6.69 -9.28
C VAL A 19 -6.18 -5.26 -9.52
N ALA A 20 -5.05 -5.08 -10.19
CA ALA A 20 -4.50 -3.76 -10.51
C ALA A 20 -5.47 -2.90 -11.33
N ALA A 21 -6.10 -3.48 -12.35
CA ALA A 21 -7.07 -2.79 -13.20
C ALA A 21 -8.33 -2.38 -12.41
N SER A 22 -8.84 -3.25 -11.54
CA SER A 22 -10.03 -2.98 -10.72
C SER A 22 -9.78 -1.83 -9.74
N PHE A 23 -8.67 -1.87 -9.01
CA PHE A 23 -8.30 -0.79 -8.09
C PHE A 23 -8.00 0.53 -8.82
N SER A 24 -7.34 0.47 -9.98
CA SER A 24 -7.09 1.68 -10.79
C SER A 24 -8.39 2.36 -11.22
N ARG A 25 -9.40 1.58 -11.61
CA ARG A 25 -10.73 2.12 -11.97
C ARG A 25 -11.47 2.70 -10.78
N ALA A 26 -11.30 2.11 -9.60
CA ALA A 26 -11.98 2.52 -8.38
C ALA A 26 -11.33 3.72 -7.69
N ALA A 27 -10.14 4.16 -8.10
CA ALA A 27 -9.32 5.15 -7.38
C ALA A 27 -10.09 6.44 -7.04
N GLY A 28 -10.89 6.97 -7.96
CA GLY A 28 -11.63 8.21 -7.75
C GLY A 28 -12.79 8.11 -6.75
N SER A 29 -13.31 6.91 -6.48
CA SER A 29 -14.44 6.68 -5.57
C SER A 29 -14.07 5.84 -4.34
N TYR A 30 -12.86 5.30 -4.30
CA TYR A 30 -12.41 4.36 -3.26
C TYR A 30 -12.52 4.96 -1.86
N ASP A 31 -12.08 6.19 -1.67
CA ASP A 31 -12.07 6.84 -0.36
C ASP A 31 -13.47 7.05 0.25
N SER A 32 -14.50 7.16 -0.58
CA SER A 32 -15.89 7.31 -0.12
C SER A 32 -16.47 6.04 0.53
N VAL A 33 -15.89 4.85 0.23
CA VAL A 33 -16.35 3.54 0.71
C VAL A 33 -15.32 2.80 1.55
N ALA A 34 -14.19 3.42 1.84
CA ALA A 34 -13.05 2.80 2.52
C ALA A 34 -13.07 2.98 4.06
N ALA A 35 -14.24 3.16 4.69
CA ALA A 35 -14.33 3.42 6.12
C ALA A 35 -13.70 2.32 6.97
N LEU A 36 -14.00 1.03 6.67
CA LEU A 36 -13.42 -0.11 7.38
C LEU A 36 -11.90 -0.17 7.21
N GLN A 37 -11.41 0.05 5.99
CA GLN A 37 -9.99 0.04 5.69
C GLN A 37 -9.24 1.14 6.46
N ARG A 38 -9.85 2.30 6.60
CA ARG A 38 -9.29 3.40 7.40
C ARG A 38 -9.26 3.09 8.89
N GLU A 39 -10.32 2.50 9.41
CA GLU A 39 -10.39 2.09 10.81
C GLU A 39 -9.29 1.07 11.14
N VAL A 40 -9.19 0.00 10.37
CA VAL A 40 -8.17 -1.05 10.54
C VAL A 40 -6.77 -0.47 10.44
N GLY A 41 -6.49 0.32 9.41
CA GLY A 41 -5.17 0.92 9.23
C GLY A 41 -4.81 1.94 10.32
N THR A 42 -5.79 2.67 10.85
CA THR A 42 -5.60 3.60 11.98
C THR A 42 -5.22 2.85 13.25
N LEU A 43 -5.90 1.73 13.53
CA LEU A 43 -5.53 0.85 14.65
C LEU A 43 -4.12 0.30 14.49
N LEU A 44 -3.77 -0.16 13.28
CA LEU A 44 -2.43 -0.66 12.98
C LEU A 44 -1.36 0.42 13.15
N LEU A 45 -1.60 1.62 12.63
CA LEU A 45 -0.69 2.76 12.79
C LEU A 45 -0.47 3.13 14.26
N GLY A 46 -1.52 2.99 15.07
CA GLY A 46 -1.46 3.22 16.53
C GLY A 46 -0.62 2.19 17.29
N GLN A 47 -0.33 1.01 16.70
CA GLN A 47 0.55 0.00 17.30
C GLN A 47 2.04 0.30 17.12
N LEU A 48 2.41 1.23 16.26
CA LEU A 48 3.81 1.62 16.11
C LEU A 48 4.33 2.26 17.40
N PRO A 49 5.53 1.87 17.87
CA PRO A 49 6.12 2.45 19.07
C PRO A 49 6.17 3.98 19.01
N ALA A 50 5.90 4.64 20.12
CA ALA A 50 5.83 6.10 20.19
C ALA A 50 7.21 6.76 19.93
N ASP A 51 8.28 6.07 20.27
CA ASP A 51 9.67 6.49 20.10
C ASP A 51 10.31 6.04 18.79
N LEU A 52 9.54 5.41 17.89
CA LEU A 52 10.03 4.98 16.58
C LEU A 52 10.45 6.19 15.73
N GLN A 53 11.66 6.15 15.22
CA GLN A 53 12.28 7.22 14.40
C GLN A 53 12.91 6.63 13.14
N PRO A 54 12.12 6.19 12.15
CA PRO A 54 12.67 5.68 10.90
C PRO A 54 13.30 6.82 10.10
N SER A 55 14.39 6.54 9.41
CA SER A 55 14.95 7.46 8.40
C SER A 55 14.19 7.37 7.08
N ARG A 56 13.71 6.19 6.74
CA ARG A 56 12.92 5.92 5.53
C ARG A 56 11.84 4.88 5.82
N TRP A 57 10.67 5.09 5.25
CA TRP A 57 9.56 4.16 5.41
C TRP A 57 8.92 3.81 4.07
N LEU A 58 8.31 2.63 4.02
CA LEU A 58 7.55 2.10 2.89
C LEU A 58 6.09 1.89 3.31
N ASP A 59 5.16 2.46 2.54
CA ASP A 59 3.74 2.10 2.56
C ASP A 59 3.48 1.10 1.42
N LEU A 60 3.33 -0.16 1.78
CA LEU A 60 3.18 -1.28 0.85
C LEU A 60 1.72 -1.58 0.59
N GLY A 61 1.30 -1.43 -0.67
CA GLY A 61 -0.11 -1.44 -1.04
C GLY A 61 -0.79 -0.13 -0.64
N SER A 62 -0.17 0.99 -1.02
CA SER A 62 -0.52 2.32 -0.53
C SER A 62 -1.89 2.84 -0.97
N GLY A 63 -2.47 2.29 -2.04
CA GLY A 63 -3.75 2.72 -2.56
C GLY A 63 -3.79 4.21 -2.88
N THR A 64 -4.83 4.89 -2.44
CA THR A 64 -5.03 6.34 -2.63
C THR A 64 -4.11 7.22 -1.76
N GLY A 65 -3.25 6.61 -0.93
CA GLY A 65 -2.25 7.32 -0.14
C GLY A 65 -2.71 7.85 1.21
N HIS A 66 -3.86 7.40 1.71
CA HIS A 66 -4.37 7.84 3.02
C HIS A 66 -3.36 7.60 4.16
N PHE A 67 -2.79 6.38 4.25
CA PHE A 67 -1.79 6.08 5.27
C PHE A 67 -0.39 6.57 4.91
N SER A 68 -0.05 6.67 3.64
CA SER A 68 1.19 7.35 3.21
C SER A 68 1.25 8.77 3.75
N ARG A 69 0.13 9.51 3.68
CA ARG A 69 0.01 10.84 4.27
C ARG A 69 0.13 10.84 5.79
N ALA A 70 -0.53 9.90 6.46
CA ALA A 70 -0.46 9.75 7.92
C ALA A 70 0.96 9.43 8.40
N LEU A 71 1.68 8.55 7.70
CA LEU A 71 3.09 8.25 7.95
C LEU A 71 3.98 9.48 7.74
N ALA A 72 3.77 10.22 6.66
CA ALA A 72 4.52 11.44 6.38
C ALA A 72 4.30 12.52 7.46
N GLN A 73 3.08 12.64 7.99
CA GLN A 73 2.77 13.55 9.09
C GLN A 73 3.40 13.12 10.41
N ARG A 74 3.46 11.81 10.66
CA ARG A 74 4.07 11.26 11.87
C ARG A 74 5.59 11.33 11.83
N PHE A 75 6.20 11.05 10.69
CA PHE A 75 7.66 10.97 10.50
C PHE A 75 8.16 12.08 9.58
N VAL A 76 8.00 13.32 10.01
CA VAL A 76 8.22 14.53 9.18
C VAL A 76 9.64 14.62 8.60
N ALA A 77 10.62 14.07 9.30
CA ALA A 77 12.02 14.08 8.87
C ALA A 77 12.42 12.86 8.03
N ALA A 78 11.52 11.88 7.89
CA ALA A 78 11.79 10.64 7.17
C ALA A 78 11.44 10.74 5.68
N GLY A 79 12.19 10.03 4.84
CA GLY A 79 11.83 9.81 3.45
C GLY A 79 10.74 8.73 3.33
N GLY A 80 9.72 8.98 2.52
CA GLY A 80 8.61 8.04 2.31
C GLY A 80 8.54 7.50 0.89
N VAL A 81 8.26 6.20 0.78
CA VAL A 81 7.97 5.51 -0.49
C VAL A 81 6.61 4.85 -0.39
N ALA A 82 5.75 5.11 -1.37
CA ALA A 82 4.46 4.46 -1.53
C ALA A 82 4.52 3.51 -2.73
N VAL A 83 4.25 2.23 -2.51
CA VAL A 83 4.23 1.22 -3.56
C VAL A 83 2.83 0.64 -3.69
N ASP A 84 2.33 0.60 -4.91
CA ASP A 84 1.07 -0.08 -5.24
C ASP A 84 1.16 -0.69 -6.64
N ILE A 85 0.45 -1.79 -6.86
CA ILE A 85 0.36 -2.43 -8.17
C ILE A 85 -0.59 -1.68 -9.11
N ALA A 86 -1.52 -0.90 -8.55
CA ALA A 86 -2.53 -0.15 -9.29
C ALA A 86 -2.04 1.27 -9.59
N GLU A 87 -1.57 1.50 -10.81
CA GLU A 87 -1.08 2.83 -11.23
C GLU A 87 -2.12 3.95 -11.10
N GLY A 88 -3.40 3.63 -11.28
CA GLY A 88 -4.49 4.59 -11.08
C GLY A 88 -4.61 5.07 -9.65
N MET A 89 -4.34 4.19 -8.68
CA MET A 89 -4.28 4.55 -7.26
C MET A 89 -3.12 5.53 -6.99
N LEU A 90 -1.93 5.23 -7.49
CA LEU A 90 -0.75 6.08 -7.32
C LEU A 90 -0.92 7.45 -7.98
N ARG A 91 -1.55 7.48 -9.15
CA ARG A 91 -1.88 8.75 -9.82
C ARG A 91 -2.81 9.60 -8.98
N HIS A 92 -3.89 9.00 -8.48
CA HIS A 92 -4.84 9.67 -7.60
C HIS A 92 -4.16 10.19 -6.32
N ALA A 93 -3.32 9.37 -5.68
CA ALA A 93 -2.56 9.75 -4.50
C ALA A 93 -1.63 10.94 -4.75
N ARG A 94 -0.94 10.93 -5.87
CA ARG A 94 -0.01 12.02 -6.28
C ARG A 94 -0.77 13.33 -6.51
N GLU A 95 -1.92 13.26 -7.17
CA GLU A 95 -2.77 14.43 -7.42
C GLU A 95 -3.37 15.00 -6.13
N ALA A 96 -3.79 14.12 -5.20
CA ALA A 96 -4.47 14.51 -3.96
C ALA A 96 -3.50 15.02 -2.88
N HIS A 97 -2.28 14.51 -2.82
CA HIS A 97 -1.38 14.70 -1.66
C HIS A 97 -0.08 15.41 -1.99
N GLY A 98 0.18 15.72 -3.25
CA GLY A 98 1.39 16.43 -3.69
C GLY A 98 2.66 15.58 -3.71
N GLY A 99 3.80 16.21 -4.06
CA GLY A 99 5.01 15.57 -4.53
C GLY A 99 6.10 15.25 -3.50
N ALA A 100 5.83 15.24 -2.20
CA ALA A 100 6.86 14.98 -1.19
C ALA A 100 7.21 13.47 -1.03
N LEU A 101 6.42 12.58 -1.62
CA LEU A 101 6.58 11.12 -1.54
C LEU A 101 6.98 10.54 -2.89
N TYR A 102 7.78 9.50 -2.86
CA TYR A 102 8.02 8.67 -4.03
C TYR A 102 6.86 7.69 -4.21
N HIS A 103 6.20 7.75 -5.37
CA HIS A 103 5.14 6.83 -5.74
C HIS A 103 5.67 5.87 -6.81
N VAL A 104 5.72 4.59 -6.48
CA VAL A 104 6.34 3.56 -7.31
C VAL A 104 5.31 2.47 -7.62
N ALA A 105 5.07 2.23 -8.91
CA ALA A 105 4.28 1.09 -9.34
C ALA A 105 5.10 -0.19 -9.15
N GLY A 106 4.55 -1.16 -8.42
CA GLY A 106 5.27 -2.40 -8.14
C GLY A 106 4.40 -3.46 -7.50
N ASP A 107 4.85 -4.70 -7.66
CA ASP A 107 4.25 -5.88 -7.05
C ASP A 107 4.87 -6.14 -5.68
N ALA A 108 4.05 -6.30 -4.65
CA ALA A 108 4.49 -6.60 -3.30
C ALA A 108 5.28 -7.91 -3.19
N GLU A 109 5.05 -8.85 -4.10
CA GLU A 109 5.79 -10.13 -4.17
C GLU A 109 7.12 -10.01 -4.88
N ARG A 110 7.41 -8.86 -5.50
CA ARG A 110 8.66 -8.55 -6.20
C ARG A 110 8.89 -7.04 -6.22
N LEU A 111 9.29 -6.49 -5.09
CA LEU A 111 9.44 -5.05 -4.92
C LEU A 111 10.54 -4.46 -5.80
N PRO A 112 10.27 -3.37 -6.53
CA PRO A 112 11.28 -2.65 -7.31
C PRO A 112 12.11 -1.71 -6.41
N LEU A 113 12.60 -2.23 -5.30
CA LEU A 113 13.37 -1.52 -4.28
C LEU A 113 14.67 -2.25 -4.00
N SER A 114 15.71 -1.50 -3.66
CA SER A 114 17.00 -2.06 -3.25
C SER A 114 16.94 -2.72 -1.88
N ASP A 115 17.88 -3.62 -1.60
CA ASP A 115 18.04 -4.23 -0.29
C ASP A 115 18.35 -3.16 0.76
N GLY A 116 17.77 -3.31 1.94
CA GLY A 116 18.06 -2.43 3.08
C GLY A 116 17.77 -0.94 2.82
N CYS A 117 16.80 -0.63 1.97
CA CYS A 117 16.54 0.77 1.59
C CYS A 117 15.54 1.50 2.50
N VAL A 118 14.85 0.79 3.40
CA VAL A 118 13.90 1.37 4.36
C VAL A 118 14.09 0.80 5.76
N ASP A 119 13.61 1.51 6.77
CA ASP A 119 13.70 1.13 8.19
C ASP A 119 12.35 0.71 8.77
N LEU A 120 11.28 0.97 8.04
CA LEU A 120 9.90 0.62 8.40
C LEU A 120 9.14 0.22 7.15
N VAL A 121 8.44 -0.91 7.23
CA VAL A 121 7.43 -1.31 6.24
C VAL A 121 6.06 -1.31 6.92
N PHE A 122 5.15 -0.51 6.40
CA PHE A 122 3.75 -0.46 6.80
C PHE A 122 2.89 -1.04 5.67
N SER A 123 1.97 -1.92 5.99
CA SER A 123 1.03 -2.46 5.01
C SER A 123 -0.30 -2.76 5.69
N SER A 124 -1.40 -2.21 5.18
CA SER A 124 -2.72 -2.42 5.72
C SER A 124 -3.66 -2.95 4.65
N LEU A 125 -4.15 -4.18 4.84
CA LEU A 125 -5.14 -4.86 3.99
C LEU A 125 -4.76 -5.03 2.50
N ALA A 126 -3.46 -4.95 2.18
CA ALA A 126 -2.96 -5.17 0.82
C ALA A 126 -2.62 -6.65 0.56
N VAL A 127 -2.07 -7.33 1.56
CA VAL A 127 -1.57 -8.71 1.45
C VAL A 127 -2.62 -9.73 1.02
N PRO A 128 -3.92 -9.65 1.41
CA PRO A 128 -4.95 -10.57 0.93
C PRO A 128 -5.11 -10.62 -0.59
N TRP A 129 -4.66 -9.60 -1.30
CA TRP A 129 -4.71 -9.52 -2.77
C TRP A 129 -3.47 -10.11 -3.44
N CYS A 130 -2.49 -10.56 -2.65
CA CYS A 130 -1.27 -11.18 -3.15
C CYS A 130 -1.45 -12.69 -3.32
N SER A 131 -0.72 -13.26 -4.28
CA SER A 131 -0.80 -14.68 -4.59
C SER A 131 0.01 -15.53 -3.61
N GLN A 132 1.14 -15.00 -3.13
CA GLN A 132 2.09 -15.70 -2.26
C GLN A 132 2.52 -14.82 -1.09
N PHE A 133 1.93 -15.08 0.06
CA PHE A 133 2.24 -14.37 1.29
C PHE A 133 3.73 -14.44 1.69
N ALA A 134 4.35 -15.61 1.55
CA ALA A 134 5.76 -15.79 1.88
C ALA A 134 6.67 -14.89 1.04
N SER A 135 6.34 -14.67 -0.24
CA SER A 135 7.10 -13.76 -1.12
C SER A 135 6.98 -12.32 -0.67
N VAL A 136 5.79 -11.88 -0.23
CA VAL A 136 5.59 -10.52 0.31
C VAL A 136 6.45 -10.29 1.55
N LEU A 137 6.45 -11.25 2.49
CA LEU A 137 7.29 -11.16 3.70
C LEU A 137 8.78 -11.13 3.38
N SER A 138 9.22 -11.99 2.46
CA SER A 138 10.62 -12.05 2.01
C SER A 138 11.07 -10.74 1.38
N GLU A 139 10.24 -10.15 0.53
CA GLU A 139 10.53 -8.86 -0.10
C GLU A 139 10.53 -7.70 0.90
N ALA A 140 9.58 -7.68 1.85
CA ALA A 140 9.57 -6.70 2.92
C ALA A 140 10.83 -6.80 3.79
N GLN A 141 11.23 -8.01 4.15
CA GLN A 141 12.47 -8.25 4.91
C GLN A 141 13.72 -7.84 4.13
N ARG A 142 13.76 -8.12 2.83
CA ARG A 142 14.88 -7.72 1.96
C ARG A 142 15.02 -6.19 1.89
N ALA A 143 13.90 -5.46 1.80
CA ALA A 143 13.90 -3.99 1.76
C ALA A 143 14.28 -3.34 3.10
N LEU A 144 14.06 -4.03 4.22
CA LEU A 144 14.50 -3.65 5.57
C LEU A 144 16.00 -3.91 5.77
#